data_3a6e5e638556da67dd564e5b9a2bc4c6
#
_entry.id   3a6e5e638556da67dd564e5b9a2bc4c6
#
_cell.length_a   1.000
_cell.length_b   1.000
_cell.length_c   1.000
_cell.angle_alpha   90.00
_cell.angle_beta   90.00
_cell.angle_gamma   90.00
#
_symmetry.space_group_name_H-M   'P 1'
#
loop_
_entity.id
_entity.type
_entity.pdbx_description
1 polymer ?
#
loop_
_entity_poly.entity_id
_entity_poly.type
_entity_poly.pdbx_seq_one_letter_code
_entity_poly.pdbx_strand_id
1 'polypeptide(L)'
;MAIEIVNILQDFAIIMIVAAIMTIISWKLKQPLILGYIGAGIIIGPHTPPFNLISNTDVLNLFSEIGIILLLFTVGMEFPIQKLRNIGRRATIITVVEQIGTLIVGYFGGHALGFSFYNSLFMAVALSVSSTVIIMKILEELKVLREESSYLTLGILIIEDVVILSIFAILQSTSISGTISLKEIIIPIGLTVAFIAAVLIIGSKTIPRLVDFVAKTNQSDVLVVAVLGLAFGFAYVSNILGISVAVGAFFAGVLIAESKSHAVTSILTTPIRDMFVALFFVSVGALMDINLIPVFIIPSLVLVGITSLSKFAIVFLSSTSQGFSKKIAFQTGISLSSSRGGEMSLIVAKGGIDIGVVSPFALPIIGTITIISTFLSPYLIKLGWKLADRFKEEDKEHQSQDKTTSD
;
A
#
# COMPACT_ATOMS: atom_id res chain seq x y z
N MET A 1 13.30 -31.69 -6.33
CA MET A 1 13.93 -31.08 -5.11
C MET A 1 15.28 -30.44 -5.37
N ALA A 2 16.36 -31.19 -5.75
CA ALA A 2 17.67 -30.55 -6.00
C ALA A 2 17.68 -29.57 -7.18
N ILE A 3 16.99 -29.88 -8.29
CA ILE A 3 16.88 -29.03 -9.47
C ILE A 3 16.05 -27.77 -9.15
N GLU A 4 15.01 -27.87 -8.34
CA GLU A 4 14.19 -26.73 -7.91
C GLU A 4 14.98 -25.75 -7.03
N ILE A 5 15.85 -26.25 -6.12
CA ILE A 5 16.70 -25.39 -5.28
C ILE A 5 17.73 -24.64 -6.12
N VAL A 6 18.32 -25.28 -7.13
CA VAL A 6 19.28 -24.63 -8.04
C VAL A 6 18.57 -23.50 -8.83
N ASN A 7 17.33 -23.71 -9.27
CA ASN A 7 16.55 -22.71 -9.96
C ASN A 7 16.23 -21.51 -9.06
N ILE A 8 15.86 -21.73 -7.79
CA ILE A 8 15.60 -20.64 -6.83
C ILE A 8 16.85 -19.79 -6.59
N LEU A 9 18.02 -20.43 -6.43
CA LEU A 9 19.29 -19.71 -6.26
C LEU A 9 19.65 -18.91 -7.51
N GLN A 10 19.42 -19.48 -8.69
CA GLN A 10 19.62 -18.79 -9.96
C GLN A 10 18.70 -17.59 -10.10
N ASP A 11 17.40 -17.75 -9.84
CA ASP A 11 16.41 -16.67 -9.88
C ASP A 11 16.79 -15.54 -8.93
N PHE A 12 17.16 -15.87 -7.70
CA PHE A 12 17.61 -14.89 -6.71
C PHE A 12 18.86 -14.13 -7.19
N ALA A 13 19.85 -14.82 -7.73
CA ALA A 13 21.07 -14.18 -8.23
C ALA A 13 20.77 -13.23 -9.41
N ILE A 14 19.93 -13.66 -10.37
CA ILE A 14 19.51 -12.84 -11.50
C ILE A 14 18.78 -11.59 -11.01
N ILE A 15 17.81 -11.74 -10.10
CA ILE A 15 17.06 -10.62 -9.52
C ILE A 15 18.03 -9.61 -8.91
N MET A 16 18.93 -10.06 -8.04
CA MET A 16 19.85 -9.18 -7.33
C MET A 16 20.83 -8.45 -8.27
N ILE A 17 21.37 -9.15 -9.28
CA ILE A 17 22.29 -8.54 -10.26
C ILE A 17 21.58 -7.49 -11.09
N VAL A 18 20.42 -7.81 -11.66
CA VAL A 18 19.70 -6.88 -12.53
C VAL A 18 19.13 -5.71 -11.72
N ALA A 19 18.63 -5.97 -10.51
CA ALA A 19 18.21 -4.91 -9.58
C ALA A 19 19.36 -3.95 -9.27
N ALA A 20 20.56 -4.44 -8.98
CA ALA A 20 21.73 -3.60 -8.72
C ALA A 20 22.09 -2.73 -9.93
N ILE A 21 22.12 -3.31 -11.13
CA ILE A 21 22.40 -2.58 -12.38
C ILE A 21 21.37 -1.47 -12.60
N MET A 22 20.09 -1.82 -12.51
CA MET A 22 18.99 -0.86 -12.75
C MET A 22 18.91 0.23 -11.68
N THR A 23 19.27 -0.09 -10.44
CA THR A 23 19.37 0.89 -9.36
C THR A 23 20.48 1.91 -9.63
N ILE A 24 21.65 1.45 -10.10
CA ILE A 24 22.76 2.34 -10.49
C ILE A 24 22.34 3.23 -11.67
N ILE A 25 21.61 2.70 -12.65
CA ILE A 25 21.08 3.46 -13.77
C ILE A 25 20.09 4.52 -13.27
N SER A 26 19.12 4.15 -12.42
CA SER A 26 18.15 5.07 -11.85
C SER A 26 18.82 6.18 -11.05
N TRP A 27 19.82 5.84 -10.23
CA TRP A 27 20.60 6.83 -9.49
C TRP A 27 21.32 7.81 -10.41
N LYS A 28 21.99 7.33 -11.46
CA LYS A 28 22.64 8.19 -12.46
C LYS A 28 21.65 9.11 -13.19
N LEU A 29 20.45 8.60 -13.47
CA LEU A 29 19.38 9.35 -14.13
C LEU A 29 18.60 10.26 -13.15
N LYS A 30 18.97 10.28 -11.86
CA LYS A 30 18.27 11.01 -10.78
C LYS A 30 16.79 10.64 -10.69
N GLN A 31 16.45 9.38 -10.97
CA GLN A 31 15.11 8.83 -10.87
C GLN A 31 14.91 8.13 -9.53
N PRO A 32 13.67 8.01 -9.02
CA PRO A 32 13.36 7.20 -7.85
C PRO A 32 13.84 5.75 -7.99
N LEU A 33 14.45 5.19 -6.95
CA LEU A 33 15.02 3.83 -6.98
C LEU A 33 13.96 2.75 -7.25
N ILE A 34 12.74 2.98 -6.79
CA ILE A 34 11.58 2.10 -7.01
C ILE A 34 11.35 1.84 -8.51
N LEU A 35 11.53 2.85 -9.37
CA LEU A 35 11.38 2.68 -10.82
C LEU A 35 12.48 1.78 -11.41
N GLY A 36 13.69 1.85 -10.84
CA GLY A 36 14.78 0.94 -11.21
C GLY A 36 14.45 -0.51 -10.87
N TYR A 37 13.94 -0.77 -9.69
CA TYR A 37 13.55 -2.11 -9.26
C TYR A 37 12.41 -2.67 -10.12
N ILE A 38 11.35 -1.89 -10.37
CA ILE A 38 10.24 -2.31 -11.24
C ILE A 38 10.71 -2.53 -12.67
N GLY A 39 11.54 -1.62 -13.19
CA GLY A 39 12.15 -1.79 -14.51
C GLY A 39 13.02 -3.05 -14.63
N ALA A 40 13.81 -3.36 -13.60
CA ALA A 40 14.54 -4.62 -13.52
C ALA A 40 13.61 -5.82 -13.65
N GLY A 41 12.52 -5.83 -12.87
CA GLY A 41 11.52 -6.89 -12.89
C GLY A 41 10.87 -7.07 -14.26
N ILE A 42 10.44 -5.99 -14.90
CA ILE A 42 9.87 -6.04 -16.26
C ILE A 42 10.84 -6.69 -17.24
N ILE A 43 12.14 -6.36 -17.18
CA ILE A 43 13.15 -6.90 -18.10
C ILE A 43 13.34 -8.41 -17.92
N ILE A 44 13.39 -8.90 -16.67
CA ILE A 44 13.70 -10.30 -16.38
C ILE A 44 12.45 -11.19 -16.26
N GLY A 45 11.28 -10.59 -16.21
CA GLY A 45 10.01 -11.27 -15.99
C GLY A 45 9.58 -12.17 -17.15
N PRO A 46 8.61 -13.08 -16.90
CA PRO A 46 8.16 -14.07 -17.88
C PRO A 46 7.44 -13.46 -19.09
N HIS A 47 7.01 -12.20 -18.99
CA HIS A 47 6.21 -11.53 -20.03
C HIS A 47 7.03 -10.64 -20.99
N THR A 48 8.37 -10.66 -20.89
CA THR A 48 9.24 -9.77 -21.68
C THR A 48 10.26 -10.57 -22.51
N PRO A 49 9.89 -11.09 -23.70
CA PRO A 49 10.85 -11.71 -24.60
C PRO A 49 11.93 -10.71 -25.07
N PRO A 50 13.16 -11.13 -25.34
CA PRO A 50 13.69 -12.50 -25.31
C PRO A 50 14.26 -12.93 -23.95
N PHE A 51 14.19 -12.07 -22.94
CA PHE A 51 14.95 -12.30 -21.71
C PHE A 51 14.33 -13.30 -20.75
N ASN A 52 13.00 -13.47 -20.66
CA ASN A 52 12.27 -14.49 -19.85
C ASN A 52 13.17 -15.28 -18.87
N LEU A 53 13.95 -14.54 -18.05
CA LEU A 53 15.01 -15.15 -17.23
C LEU A 53 14.43 -15.82 -16.00
N ILE A 54 13.26 -15.37 -15.56
CA ILE A 54 12.55 -15.90 -14.39
C ILE A 54 11.18 -16.36 -14.84
N SER A 55 10.89 -17.64 -14.63
CA SER A 55 9.60 -18.24 -14.96
C SER A 55 8.83 -18.72 -13.73
N ASN A 56 9.48 -18.83 -12.57
CA ASN A 56 8.85 -19.32 -11.35
C ASN A 56 8.15 -18.16 -10.60
N THR A 57 6.85 -18.04 -10.82
CA THR A 57 6.00 -17.02 -10.18
C THR A 57 5.84 -17.22 -8.67
N ASP A 58 5.98 -18.45 -8.16
CA ASP A 58 5.86 -18.73 -6.72
C ASP A 58 7.01 -18.13 -5.93
N VAL A 59 8.22 -18.18 -6.49
CA VAL A 59 9.41 -17.54 -5.90
C VAL A 59 9.25 -16.02 -5.87
N LEU A 60 8.71 -15.43 -6.96
CA LEU A 60 8.44 -13.99 -7.03
C LEU A 60 7.40 -13.57 -5.98
N ASN A 61 6.34 -14.35 -5.82
CA ASN A 61 5.29 -14.09 -4.82
C ASN A 61 5.86 -14.16 -3.39
N LEU A 62 6.69 -15.18 -3.10
CA LEU A 62 7.34 -15.31 -1.79
C LEU A 62 8.22 -14.10 -1.45
N PHE A 63 9.07 -13.66 -2.39
CA PHE A 63 9.90 -12.46 -2.18
C PHE A 63 9.07 -11.20 -2.04
N SER A 64 7.96 -11.10 -2.76
CA SER A 64 7.01 -10.01 -2.64
C SER A 64 6.41 -9.95 -1.23
N GLU A 65 5.91 -11.06 -0.70
CA GLU A 65 5.31 -11.11 0.64
C GLU A 65 6.32 -10.75 1.74
N ILE A 66 7.54 -11.31 1.69
CA ILE A 66 8.58 -10.98 2.67
C ILE A 66 8.94 -9.49 2.59
N GLY A 67 9.05 -8.95 1.38
CA GLY A 67 9.36 -7.54 1.16
C GLY A 67 8.30 -6.60 1.71
N ILE A 68 7.01 -6.90 1.51
CA ILE A 68 5.88 -6.14 2.09
C ILE A 68 5.95 -6.15 3.62
N ILE A 69 6.12 -7.34 4.23
CA ILE A 69 6.19 -7.49 5.68
C ILE A 69 7.31 -6.60 6.25
N LEU A 70 8.51 -6.69 5.71
CA LEU A 70 9.66 -5.93 6.21
C LEU A 70 9.54 -4.42 5.94
N LEU A 71 8.99 -4.02 4.81
CA LEU A 71 8.74 -2.62 4.52
C LEU A 71 7.75 -2.03 5.52
N LEU A 72 6.57 -2.63 5.65
CA LEU A 72 5.51 -2.10 6.51
C LEU A 72 5.88 -2.18 7.99
N PHE A 73 6.61 -3.20 8.39
CA PHE A 73 7.21 -3.30 9.71
C PHE A 73 8.12 -2.08 10.01
N THR A 74 9.03 -1.74 9.10
CA THR A 74 9.95 -0.60 9.31
C THR A 74 9.22 0.73 9.25
N VAL A 75 8.28 0.87 8.32
CA VAL A 75 7.39 2.04 8.30
C VAL A 75 6.67 2.18 9.64
N GLY A 76 6.13 1.06 10.18
CA GLY A 76 5.49 1.05 11.49
C GLY A 76 6.38 1.59 12.61
N MET A 77 7.67 1.29 12.58
CA MET A 77 8.63 1.83 13.58
C MET A 77 8.79 3.36 13.54
N GLU A 78 8.45 4.01 12.44
CA GLU A 78 8.47 5.47 12.31
C GLU A 78 7.18 6.13 12.83
N PHE A 79 6.15 5.34 13.20
CA PHE A 79 4.83 5.83 13.57
C PHE A 79 4.52 5.67 15.07
N PRO A 80 4.48 6.77 15.84
CA PRO A 80 4.08 6.75 17.25
C PRO A 80 2.59 6.39 17.40
N ILE A 81 2.26 5.44 18.29
CA ILE A 81 0.88 5.01 18.61
C ILE A 81 -0.06 6.19 18.89
N GLN A 82 0.42 7.20 19.62
CA GLN A 82 -0.39 8.36 19.99
C GLN A 82 -0.88 9.15 18.76
N LYS A 83 -0.03 9.31 17.74
CA LYS A 83 -0.41 10.00 16.49
C LYS A 83 -1.50 9.23 15.75
N LEU A 84 -1.34 7.91 15.64
CA LEU A 84 -2.31 7.05 14.99
C LEU A 84 -3.67 7.08 15.70
N ARG A 85 -3.67 7.03 17.05
CA ARG A 85 -4.89 7.13 17.88
C ARG A 85 -5.63 8.47 17.68
N ASN A 86 -4.90 9.58 17.60
CA ASN A 86 -5.50 10.91 17.46
C ASN A 86 -6.15 11.14 16.08
N ILE A 87 -5.61 10.53 15.04
CA ILE A 87 -6.09 10.68 13.66
C ILE A 87 -7.20 9.66 13.34
N GLY A 88 -7.24 8.51 14.00
CA GLY A 88 -8.05 7.36 13.64
C GLY A 88 -9.53 7.67 13.34
N ARG A 89 -10.23 8.44 14.20
CA ARG A 89 -11.65 8.80 13.95
C ARG A 89 -11.81 9.63 12.67
N ARG A 90 -10.94 10.62 12.46
CA ARG A 90 -11.00 11.49 11.26
C ARG A 90 -10.65 10.71 10.01
N ALA A 91 -9.60 9.87 10.07
CA ALA A 91 -9.22 8.98 8.99
C ALA A 91 -10.37 8.05 8.60
N THR A 92 -11.08 7.45 9.58
CA THR A 92 -12.24 6.59 9.32
C THR A 92 -13.35 7.32 8.55
N ILE A 93 -13.70 8.53 8.98
CA ILE A 93 -14.74 9.33 8.30
C ILE A 93 -14.32 9.65 6.87
N ILE A 94 -13.08 10.10 6.67
CA ILE A 94 -12.53 10.41 5.35
C ILE A 94 -12.55 9.17 4.46
N THR A 95 -12.09 8.01 4.97
CA THR A 95 -12.06 6.75 4.22
C THR A 95 -13.47 6.31 3.80
N VAL A 96 -14.46 6.35 4.71
CA VAL A 96 -15.83 5.95 4.38
C VAL A 96 -16.41 6.84 3.27
N VAL A 97 -16.24 8.16 3.38
CA VAL A 97 -16.72 9.11 2.35
C VAL A 97 -15.99 8.89 1.03
N GLU A 98 -14.68 8.69 1.08
CA GLU A 98 -13.84 8.46 -0.08
C GLU A 98 -14.20 7.14 -0.76
N GLN A 99 -14.31 6.05 -0.02
CA GLN A 99 -14.65 4.73 -0.57
C GLN A 99 -16.02 4.75 -1.26
N ILE A 100 -17.04 5.29 -0.60
CA ILE A 100 -18.39 5.40 -1.21
C ILE A 100 -18.32 6.22 -2.50
N GLY A 101 -17.67 7.38 -2.47
CA GLY A 101 -17.58 8.26 -3.63
C GLY A 101 -16.79 7.64 -4.79
N THR A 102 -15.64 7.01 -4.50
CA THR A 102 -14.80 6.36 -5.52
C THR A 102 -15.48 5.12 -6.11
N LEU A 103 -16.21 4.34 -5.29
CA LEU A 103 -17.01 3.22 -5.75
C LEU A 103 -18.11 3.67 -6.72
N ILE A 104 -18.85 4.73 -6.39
CA ILE A 104 -19.89 5.28 -7.27
C ILE A 104 -19.27 5.73 -8.61
N VAL A 105 -18.20 6.52 -8.56
CA VAL A 105 -17.54 7.02 -9.78
C VAL A 105 -16.94 5.88 -10.60
N GLY A 106 -16.28 4.91 -9.95
CA GLY A 106 -15.71 3.73 -10.61
C GLY A 106 -16.76 2.87 -11.29
N TYR A 107 -17.90 2.64 -10.62
CA TYR A 107 -19.03 1.89 -11.17
C TYR A 107 -19.60 2.57 -12.42
N PHE A 108 -19.94 3.84 -12.35
CA PHE A 108 -20.49 4.57 -13.50
C PHE A 108 -19.46 4.73 -14.61
N GLY A 109 -18.17 4.87 -14.28
CA GLY A 109 -17.08 4.88 -15.25
C GLY A 109 -16.96 3.56 -16.02
N GLY A 110 -17.03 2.42 -15.35
CA GLY A 110 -17.03 1.09 -15.98
C GLY A 110 -18.28 0.88 -16.81
N HIS A 111 -19.45 1.26 -16.30
CA HIS A 111 -20.72 1.15 -17.02
C HIS A 111 -20.74 2.00 -18.29
N ALA A 112 -20.20 3.21 -18.25
CA ALA A 112 -20.08 4.09 -19.43
C ALA A 112 -19.12 3.53 -20.49
N LEU A 113 -18.17 2.70 -20.12
CA LEU A 113 -17.30 1.95 -21.02
C LEU A 113 -17.96 0.66 -21.58
N GLY A 114 -19.24 0.41 -21.25
CA GLY A 114 -20.00 -0.74 -21.72
C GLY A 114 -19.78 -2.03 -20.90
N PHE A 115 -19.20 -1.94 -19.70
CA PHE A 115 -19.03 -3.11 -18.84
C PHE A 115 -20.37 -3.52 -18.22
N SER A 116 -20.56 -4.85 -18.03
CA SER A 116 -21.74 -5.39 -17.35
C SER A 116 -21.79 -4.89 -15.88
N PHE A 117 -22.95 -5.10 -15.22
CA PHE A 117 -23.15 -4.72 -13.82
C PHE A 117 -22.04 -5.24 -12.91
N TYR A 118 -21.77 -6.56 -12.93
CA TYR A 118 -20.74 -7.15 -12.08
C TYR A 118 -19.31 -6.71 -12.47
N ASN A 119 -19.01 -6.64 -13.77
CA ASN A 119 -17.70 -6.12 -14.20
C ASN A 119 -17.47 -4.70 -13.70
N SER A 120 -18.46 -3.81 -13.85
CA SER A 120 -18.37 -2.42 -13.37
C SER A 120 -18.19 -2.36 -11.85
N LEU A 121 -18.92 -3.19 -11.11
CA LEU A 121 -18.90 -3.20 -9.64
C LEU A 121 -17.56 -3.73 -9.09
N PHE A 122 -17.06 -4.86 -9.58
CA PHE A 122 -15.77 -5.40 -9.17
C PHE A 122 -14.60 -4.51 -9.59
N MET A 123 -14.68 -3.91 -10.80
CA MET A 123 -13.70 -2.91 -11.24
C MET A 123 -13.71 -1.67 -10.34
N ALA A 124 -14.88 -1.18 -9.94
CA ALA A 124 -14.99 -0.04 -9.02
C ALA A 124 -14.34 -0.36 -7.67
N VAL A 125 -14.61 -1.54 -7.11
CA VAL A 125 -13.99 -2.00 -5.86
C VAL A 125 -12.48 -2.12 -6.02
N ALA A 126 -12.01 -2.78 -7.07
CA ALA A 126 -10.58 -2.92 -7.34
C ALA A 126 -9.87 -1.56 -7.51
N LEU A 127 -10.52 -0.58 -8.13
CA LEU A 127 -9.97 0.75 -8.38
C LEU A 127 -10.18 1.72 -7.23
N SER A 128 -10.98 1.41 -6.23
CA SER A 128 -11.10 2.25 -5.04
C SER A 128 -9.87 2.14 -4.13
N VAL A 129 -9.12 1.05 -4.22
CA VAL A 129 -7.93 0.79 -3.41
C VAL A 129 -6.74 1.61 -3.84
N SER A 130 -6.01 2.16 -2.89
CA SER A 130 -4.68 2.75 -3.08
C SER A 130 -3.60 1.76 -2.68
N SER A 131 -2.45 1.78 -3.36
CA SER A 131 -1.34 0.89 -3.00
C SER A 131 -0.57 1.42 -1.80
N THR A 132 -0.81 0.82 -0.63
CA THR A 132 -0.14 1.17 0.63
C THR A 132 1.38 1.10 0.49
N VAL A 133 1.90 0.03 -0.10
CA VAL A 133 3.34 -0.22 -0.22
C VAL A 133 4.04 0.84 -1.08
N ILE A 134 3.46 1.16 -2.25
CA ILE A 134 4.03 2.14 -3.18
C ILE A 134 4.02 3.54 -2.57
N ILE A 135 2.88 3.96 -2.00
CA ILE A 135 2.74 5.28 -1.40
C ILE A 135 3.72 5.45 -0.24
N MET A 136 3.77 4.47 0.68
CA MET A 136 4.64 4.56 1.85
C MET A 136 6.12 4.57 1.47
N LYS A 137 6.51 3.78 0.46
CA LYS A 137 7.89 3.79 -0.04
C LYS A 137 8.29 5.14 -0.64
N ILE A 138 7.39 5.78 -1.40
CA ILE A 138 7.63 7.11 -1.97
C ILE A 138 7.74 8.16 -0.85
N LEU A 139 6.85 8.14 0.14
CA LEU A 139 6.92 9.07 1.28
C LEU A 139 8.19 8.88 2.11
N GLU A 140 8.68 7.63 2.23
CA GLU A 140 9.97 7.33 2.84
C GLU A 140 11.14 7.93 2.04
N GLU A 141 11.18 7.74 0.72
CA GLU A 141 12.22 8.30 -0.15
C GLU A 141 12.22 9.84 -0.12
N LEU A 142 11.05 10.47 0.02
CA LEU A 142 10.91 11.90 0.21
C LEU A 142 11.28 12.37 1.62
N LYS A 143 11.52 11.45 2.58
CA LYS A 143 11.82 11.71 3.99
C LYS A 143 10.74 12.49 4.73
N VAL A 144 9.47 12.23 4.39
CA VAL A 144 8.30 12.94 4.94
C VAL A 144 7.39 12.03 5.77
N LEU A 145 7.82 10.82 6.13
CA LEU A 145 7.01 9.86 6.91
C LEU A 145 6.49 10.45 8.23
N ARG A 146 7.21 11.38 8.85
CA ARG A 146 6.85 12.01 10.13
C ARG A 146 5.96 13.24 9.99
N GLU A 147 5.55 13.60 8.79
CA GLU A 147 4.60 14.69 8.54
C GLU A 147 3.16 14.27 8.87
N GLU A 148 2.32 15.22 9.29
CA GLU A 148 0.93 14.95 9.66
C GLU A 148 0.11 14.37 8.48
N SER A 149 0.38 14.84 7.26
CA SER A 149 -0.19 14.30 6.04
C SER A 149 0.15 12.83 5.80
N SER A 150 1.37 12.39 6.13
CA SER A 150 1.76 10.98 6.02
C SER A 150 1.07 10.12 7.07
N TYR A 151 0.90 10.61 8.30
CA TYR A 151 0.11 9.92 9.32
C TYR A 151 -1.35 9.77 8.90
N LEU A 152 -1.96 10.84 8.34
CA LEU A 152 -3.33 10.79 7.84
C LEU A 152 -3.44 9.81 6.65
N THR A 153 -2.52 9.90 5.69
CA THR A 153 -2.47 9.00 4.52
C THR A 153 -2.42 7.54 4.96
N LEU A 154 -1.51 7.19 5.88
CA LEU A 154 -1.40 5.82 6.38
C LEU A 154 -2.65 5.38 7.14
N GLY A 155 -3.21 6.25 7.98
CA GLY A 155 -4.46 5.93 8.70
C GLY A 155 -5.60 5.60 7.75
N ILE A 156 -5.74 6.35 6.65
CA ILE A 156 -6.72 6.09 5.59
C ILE A 156 -6.41 4.75 4.90
N LEU A 157 -5.17 4.50 4.48
CA LEU A 157 -4.77 3.27 3.80
C LEU A 157 -5.08 2.00 4.60
N ILE A 158 -4.77 1.99 5.91
CA ILE A 158 -5.08 0.85 6.79
C ILE A 158 -6.58 0.59 6.84
N ILE A 159 -7.39 1.65 6.90
CA ILE A 159 -8.85 1.51 6.96
C ILE A 159 -9.40 1.11 5.58
N GLU A 160 -8.83 1.62 4.49
CA GLU A 160 -9.15 1.19 3.12
C GLU A 160 -9.02 -0.33 2.97
N ASP A 161 -7.90 -0.91 3.41
CA ASP A 161 -7.64 -2.36 3.30
C ASP A 161 -8.75 -3.17 4.01
N VAL A 162 -9.18 -2.74 5.19
CA VAL A 162 -10.27 -3.39 5.95
C VAL A 162 -11.61 -3.26 5.23
N VAL A 163 -11.94 -2.05 4.77
CA VAL A 163 -13.21 -1.76 4.10
C VAL A 163 -13.32 -2.56 2.80
N ILE A 164 -12.24 -2.63 2.01
CA ILE A 164 -12.22 -3.37 0.75
C ILE A 164 -12.41 -4.87 0.94
N LEU A 165 -11.73 -5.48 1.89
CA LEU A 165 -11.91 -6.90 2.19
C LEU A 165 -13.36 -7.19 2.61
N SER A 166 -13.97 -6.28 3.37
CA SER A 166 -15.37 -6.40 3.77
C SER A 166 -16.32 -6.29 2.57
N ILE A 167 -16.12 -5.32 1.69
CA ILE A 167 -16.92 -5.13 0.47
C ILE A 167 -16.74 -6.33 -0.45
N PHE A 168 -15.52 -6.82 -0.64
CA PHE A 168 -15.23 -7.97 -1.48
C PHE A 168 -15.92 -9.24 -0.98
N ALA A 169 -15.89 -9.51 0.33
CA ALA A 169 -16.60 -10.65 0.92
C ALA A 169 -18.12 -10.56 0.69
N ILE A 170 -18.70 -9.35 0.81
CA ILE A 170 -20.12 -9.13 0.50
C ILE A 170 -20.41 -9.41 -0.98
N LEU A 171 -19.56 -8.92 -1.88
CA LEU A 171 -19.74 -9.14 -3.32
C LEU A 171 -19.66 -10.62 -3.68
N GLN A 172 -18.70 -11.35 -3.12
CA GLN A 172 -18.60 -12.80 -3.33
C GLN A 172 -19.85 -13.53 -2.85
N SER A 173 -20.27 -13.25 -1.61
CA SER A 173 -21.45 -13.89 -1.03
C SER A 173 -22.73 -13.62 -1.84
N THR A 174 -22.98 -12.34 -2.17
CA THR A 174 -24.17 -11.96 -2.95
C THR A 174 -24.16 -12.51 -4.37
N SER A 175 -23.00 -12.65 -4.98
CA SER A 175 -22.87 -13.19 -6.33
C SER A 175 -23.13 -14.70 -6.38
N ILE A 176 -22.83 -15.43 -5.28
CA ILE A 176 -23.00 -16.88 -5.20
C ILE A 176 -24.39 -17.26 -4.64
N SER A 177 -24.80 -16.64 -3.54
CA SER A 177 -26.00 -17.02 -2.78
C SER A 177 -27.25 -16.17 -3.12
N GLY A 178 -27.07 -15.04 -3.78
CA GLY A 178 -28.14 -14.06 -4.04
C GLY A 178 -28.63 -13.32 -2.79
N THR A 179 -28.03 -13.57 -1.61
CA THR A 179 -28.43 -12.97 -0.33
C THR A 179 -27.25 -12.32 0.38
N ILE A 180 -27.51 -11.20 1.06
CA ILE A 180 -26.49 -10.55 1.90
C ILE A 180 -26.47 -11.21 3.27
N SER A 181 -25.34 -11.84 3.62
CA SER A 181 -25.13 -12.38 4.95
C SER A 181 -24.51 -11.35 5.87
N LEU A 182 -25.25 -10.89 6.88
CA LEU A 182 -24.74 -9.97 7.90
C LEU A 182 -23.51 -10.54 8.64
N LYS A 183 -23.39 -11.85 8.76
CA LYS A 183 -22.23 -12.49 9.40
C LYS A 183 -20.93 -12.24 8.62
N GLU A 184 -20.98 -12.22 7.28
CA GLU A 184 -19.81 -12.01 6.43
C GLU A 184 -19.31 -10.56 6.45
N ILE A 185 -20.13 -9.64 6.94
CA ILE A 185 -19.75 -8.24 7.15
C ILE A 185 -19.21 -8.04 8.58
N ILE A 186 -19.97 -8.54 9.58
CA ILE A 186 -19.69 -8.25 10.99
C ILE A 186 -18.45 -8.98 11.47
N ILE A 187 -18.21 -10.22 11.01
CA ILE A 187 -17.09 -11.05 11.49
C ILE A 187 -15.73 -10.44 11.08
N PRO A 188 -15.43 -10.13 9.80
CA PRO A 188 -14.14 -9.54 9.43
C PRO A 188 -13.90 -8.19 10.10
N ILE A 189 -14.91 -7.33 10.16
CA ILE A 189 -14.80 -6.02 10.84
C ILE A 189 -14.55 -6.23 12.33
N GLY A 190 -15.31 -7.13 12.97
CA GLY A 190 -15.16 -7.45 14.40
C GLY A 190 -13.78 -8.03 14.71
N LEU A 191 -13.27 -8.95 13.89
CA LEU A 191 -11.92 -9.53 14.05
C LEU A 191 -10.83 -8.46 13.88
N THR A 192 -10.97 -7.58 12.90
CA THR A 192 -10.01 -6.49 12.68
C THR A 192 -10.00 -5.51 13.86
N VAL A 193 -11.18 -5.09 14.32
CA VAL A 193 -11.29 -4.20 15.49
C VAL A 193 -10.72 -4.88 16.73
N ALA A 194 -11.03 -6.18 16.95
CA ALA A 194 -10.50 -6.95 18.07
C ALA A 194 -8.97 -7.10 17.98
N PHE A 195 -8.42 -7.36 16.80
CA PHE A 195 -6.97 -7.42 16.56
C PHE A 195 -6.29 -6.08 16.90
N ILE A 196 -6.79 -4.97 16.35
CA ILE A 196 -6.24 -3.63 16.61
C ILE A 196 -6.36 -3.30 18.12
N ALA A 197 -7.49 -3.58 18.75
CA ALA A 197 -7.68 -3.35 20.18
C ALA A 197 -6.69 -4.19 21.02
N ALA A 198 -6.52 -5.47 20.70
CA ALA A 198 -5.55 -6.34 21.38
C ALA A 198 -4.11 -5.82 21.22
N VAL A 199 -3.74 -5.40 20.02
CA VAL A 199 -2.44 -4.77 19.74
C VAL A 199 -2.24 -3.52 20.58
N LEU A 200 -3.21 -2.60 20.57
CA LEU A 200 -3.09 -1.30 21.27
C LEU A 200 -3.18 -1.44 22.81
N ILE A 201 -3.91 -2.41 23.35
CA ILE A 201 -4.12 -2.56 24.79
C ILE A 201 -3.07 -3.49 25.41
N ILE A 202 -2.90 -4.68 24.83
CA ILE A 202 -2.00 -5.72 25.33
C ILE A 202 -0.61 -5.55 24.74
N GLY A 203 -0.52 -5.45 23.40
CA GLY A 203 0.73 -5.37 22.65
C GLY A 203 1.58 -4.18 23.08
N SER A 204 0.98 -3.00 23.26
CA SER A 204 1.70 -1.79 23.67
C SER A 204 2.39 -1.88 25.04
N LYS A 205 1.94 -2.79 25.91
CA LYS A 205 2.55 -3.02 27.23
C LYS A 205 3.54 -4.18 27.24
N THR A 206 3.32 -5.20 26.42
CA THR A 206 4.09 -6.45 26.43
C THR A 206 5.27 -6.42 25.48
N ILE A 207 5.05 -5.99 24.24
CA ILE A 207 6.05 -6.07 23.18
C ILE A 207 7.25 -5.14 23.45
N PRO A 208 7.08 -3.85 23.81
CA PRO A 208 8.23 -2.98 24.13
C PRO A 208 9.09 -3.56 25.27
N ARG A 209 8.46 -4.12 26.30
CA ARG A 209 9.20 -4.75 27.41
C ARG A 209 9.98 -5.99 26.98
N LEU A 210 9.38 -6.81 26.12
CA LEU A 210 10.03 -7.99 25.54
C LEU A 210 11.27 -7.58 24.72
N VAL A 211 11.13 -6.59 23.85
CA VAL A 211 12.22 -6.09 23.01
C VAL A 211 13.34 -5.49 23.89
N ASP A 212 12.98 -4.69 24.88
CA ASP A 212 13.95 -4.11 25.82
C ASP A 212 14.64 -5.20 26.68
N PHE A 213 13.94 -6.27 27.02
CA PHE A 213 14.55 -7.41 27.72
C PHE A 213 15.56 -8.14 26.83
N VAL A 214 15.21 -8.41 25.57
CA VAL A 214 16.12 -9.03 24.60
C VAL A 214 17.32 -8.14 24.32
N ALA A 215 17.13 -6.84 24.19
CA ALA A 215 18.21 -5.88 23.95
C ALA A 215 19.27 -5.84 25.10
N LYS A 216 18.89 -6.20 26.33
CA LYS A 216 19.86 -6.32 27.46
C LYS A 216 20.90 -7.41 27.26
N THR A 217 20.70 -8.34 26.35
CA THR A 217 21.71 -9.36 26.02
C THR A 217 22.96 -8.76 25.38
N ASN A 218 22.84 -7.51 24.85
CA ASN A 218 23.88 -6.82 24.05
C ASN A 218 24.36 -7.62 22.84
N GLN A 219 23.51 -8.56 22.34
CA GLN A 219 23.80 -9.38 21.17
C GLN A 219 22.87 -8.93 20.03
N SER A 220 23.45 -8.37 18.97
CA SER A 220 22.70 -7.82 17.83
C SER A 220 21.92 -8.88 17.06
N ASP A 221 22.47 -10.09 16.92
CA ASP A 221 21.84 -11.22 16.27
C ASP A 221 20.61 -11.71 17.01
N VAL A 222 20.64 -11.81 18.33
CA VAL A 222 19.49 -12.19 19.16
C VAL A 222 18.36 -11.14 19.03
N LEU A 223 18.72 -9.86 19.06
CA LEU A 223 17.75 -8.78 18.90
C LEU A 223 17.08 -8.79 17.52
N VAL A 224 17.88 -8.95 16.43
CA VAL A 224 17.34 -9.02 15.07
C VAL A 224 16.40 -10.19 14.89
N VAL A 225 16.79 -11.40 15.33
CA VAL A 225 15.94 -12.59 15.20
C VAL A 225 14.64 -12.44 15.99
N ALA A 226 14.69 -11.91 17.21
CA ALA A 226 13.49 -11.68 18.03
C ALA A 226 12.55 -10.68 17.39
N VAL A 227 13.07 -9.57 16.85
CA VAL A 227 12.29 -8.49 16.25
C VAL A 227 11.67 -8.94 14.92
N LEU A 228 12.43 -9.64 14.07
CA LEU A 228 11.90 -10.22 12.84
C LEU A 228 10.86 -11.31 13.14
N GLY A 229 11.10 -12.13 14.18
CA GLY A 229 10.12 -13.11 14.65
C GLY A 229 8.81 -12.46 15.06
N LEU A 230 8.84 -11.29 15.70
CA LEU A 230 7.65 -10.51 16.01
C LEU A 230 6.99 -9.98 14.72
N ALA A 231 7.75 -9.41 13.78
CA ALA A 231 7.22 -8.88 12.53
C ALA A 231 6.47 -9.96 11.74
N PHE A 232 7.10 -11.12 11.51
CA PHE A 232 6.48 -12.24 10.81
C PHE A 232 5.36 -12.89 11.63
N GLY A 233 5.49 -12.98 12.95
CA GLY A 233 4.46 -13.51 13.83
C GLY A 233 3.17 -12.70 13.79
N PHE A 234 3.26 -11.37 13.85
CA PHE A 234 2.09 -10.48 13.72
C PHE A 234 1.50 -10.52 12.31
N ALA A 235 2.34 -10.57 11.26
CA ALA A 235 1.90 -10.75 9.89
C ALA A 235 1.11 -12.05 9.72
N TYR A 236 1.62 -13.16 10.28
CA TYR A 236 0.96 -14.46 10.24
C TYR A 236 -0.38 -14.47 11.01
N VAL A 237 -0.42 -13.90 12.22
CA VAL A 237 -1.67 -13.80 13.00
C VAL A 237 -2.70 -12.96 12.26
N SER A 238 -2.32 -11.82 11.68
CA SER A 238 -3.25 -11.00 10.91
C SER A 238 -3.80 -11.76 9.69
N ASN A 239 -2.96 -12.52 9.00
CA ASN A 239 -3.38 -13.34 7.85
C ASN A 239 -4.41 -14.41 8.24
N ILE A 240 -4.20 -15.14 9.34
CA ILE A 240 -5.18 -16.13 9.85
C ILE A 240 -6.54 -15.48 10.17
N LEU A 241 -6.52 -14.23 10.63
CA LEU A 241 -7.73 -13.48 10.93
C LEU A 241 -8.41 -12.88 9.68
N GLY A 242 -7.87 -13.14 8.49
CA GLY A 242 -8.36 -12.58 7.23
C GLY A 242 -8.00 -11.09 7.04
N ILE A 243 -7.00 -10.59 7.79
CA ILE A 243 -6.47 -9.23 7.69
C ILE A 243 -5.17 -9.29 6.86
N SER A 244 -4.85 -8.21 6.15
CA SER A 244 -3.61 -8.13 5.37
C SER A 244 -2.36 -8.37 6.24
N VAL A 245 -1.40 -9.14 5.72
CA VAL A 245 -0.07 -9.35 6.35
C VAL A 245 0.65 -8.02 6.60
N ALA A 246 0.44 -7.05 5.72
CA ALA A 246 0.99 -5.70 5.80
C ALA A 246 0.54 -4.98 7.09
N VAL A 247 -0.75 -5.10 7.45
CA VAL A 247 -1.33 -4.50 8.67
C VAL A 247 -0.69 -5.12 9.92
N GLY A 248 -0.56 -6.46 9.96
CA GLY A 248 0.09 -7.15 11.07
C GLY A 248 1.54 -6.71 11.27
N ALA A 249 2.32 -6.71 10.19
CA ALA A 249 3.71 -6.26 10.19
C ALA A 249 3.86 -4.79 10.62
N PHE A 250 3.01 -3.91 10.10
CA PHE A 250 2.97 -2.49 10.48
C PHE A 250 2.76 -2.33 11.98
N PHE A 251 1.75 -3.00 12.56
CA PHE A 251 1.51 -2.90 14.00
C PHE A 251 2.62 -3.50 14.86
N ALA A 252 3.32 -4.55 14.39
CA ALA A 252 4.52 -5.03 15.06
C ALA A 252 5.59 -3.92 15.13
N GLY A 253 5.81 -3.20 14.03
CA GLY A 253 6.70 -2.03 13.97
C GLY A 253 6.29 -0.92 14.93
N VAL A 254 5.00 -0.55 14.94
CA VAL A 254 4.43 0.47 15.84
C VAL A 254 4.65 0.11 17.31
N LEU A 255 4.49 -1.17 17.67
CA LEU A 255 4.74 -1.64 19.04
C LEU A 255 6.22 -1.56 19.43
N ILE A 256 7.11 -1.89 18.51
CA ILE A 256 8.56 -1.81 18.74
C ILE A 256 9.04 -0.36 18.79
N ALA A 257 8.38 0.56 18.08
CA ALA A 257 8.64 2.00 18.18
C ALA A 257 8.53 2.56 19.61
N GLU A 258 7.70 1.95 20.45
CA GLU A 258 7.52 2.34 21.85
C GLU A 258 8.60 1.76 22.79
N SER A 259 9.53 0.92 22.29
CA SER A 259 10.63 0.36 23.07
C SER A 259 11.78 1.37 23.20
N LYS A 260 12.55 1.28 24.29
CA LYS A 260 13.76 2.09 24.49
C LYS A 260 14.86 1.71 23.49
N SER A 261 14.81 0.49 22.98
CA SER A 261 15.79 -0.10 22.05
C SER A 261 15.42 0.12 20.56
N HIS A 262 14.38 0.91 20.29
CA HIS A 262 13.88 1.20 18.95
C HIS A 262 14.99 1.67 17.98
N ALA A 263 15.84 2.62 18.38
CA ALA A 263 16.89 3.16 17.50
C ALA A 263 17.89 2.09 17.05
N VAL A 264 18.31 1.21 17.97
CA VAL A 264 19.22 0.10 17.67
C VAL A 264 18.52 -0.92 16.77
N THR A 265 17.28 -1.24 17.08
CA THR A 265 16.44 -2.16 16.27
C THR A 265 16.29 -1.66 14.84
N SER A 266 15.99 -0.38 14.64
CA SER A 266 15.85 0.24 13.32
C SER A 266 17.16 0.15 12.52
N ILE A 267 18.31 0.45 13.12
CA ILE A 267 19.62 0.37 12.46
C ILE A 267 19.90 -1.07 12.00
N LEU A 268 19.61 -2.07 12.82
CA LEU A 268 19.92 -3.46 12.54
C LEU A 268 18.98 -4.08 11.49
N THR A 269 17.71 -3.67 11.42
CA THR A 269 16.73 -4.23 10.49
C THR A 269 16.70 -3.54 9.13
N THR A 270 17.13 -2.29 9.03
CA THR A 270 17.13 -1.49 7.79
C THR A 270 17.83 -2.18 6.61
N PRO A 271 19.05 -2.73 6.72
CA PRO A 271 19.72 -3.38 5.60
C PRO A 271 18.96 -4.62 5.07
N ILE A 272 18.37 -5.39 6.00
CA ILE A 272 17.56 -6.57 5.66
C ILE A 272 16.30 -6.12 4.90
N ARG A 273 15.61 -5.11 5.42
CA ARG A 273 14.45 -4.51 4.76
C ARG A 273 14.80 -4.05 3.34
N ASP A 274 15.87 -3.27 3.18
CA ASP A 274 16.23 -2.68 1.87
C ASP A 274 16.45 -3.76 0.80
N MET A 275 17.08 -4.87 1.17
CA MET A 275 17.26 -6.02 0.28
C MET A 275 15.90 -6.62 -0.13
N PHE A 276 15.01 -6.91 0.81
CA PHE A 276 13.72 -7.52 0.51
C PHE A 276 12.73 -6.55 -0.16
N VAL A 277 12.83 -5.26 0.11
CA VAL A 277 12.07 -4.22 -0.60
C VAL A 277 12.48 -4.16 -2.08
N ALA A 278 13.77 -4.28 -2.38
CA ALA A 278 14.21 -4.40 -3.77
C ALA A 278 13.63 -5.65 -4.43
N LEU A 279 13.69 -6.81 -3.76
CA LEU A 279 13.08 -8.06 -4.23
C LEU A 279 11.57 -7.91 -4.47
N PHE A 280 10.86 -7.25 -3.56
CA PHE A 280 9.42 -6.96 -3.72
C PHE A 280 9.13 -6.20 -5.01
N PHE A 281 9.78 -5.05 -5.23
CA PHE A 281 9.50 -4.24 -6.41
C PHE A 281 9.95 -4.89 -7.71
N VAL A 282 11.02 -5.67 -7.69
CA VAL A 282 11.43 -6.49 -8.85
C VAL A 282 10.38 -7.57 -9.13
N SER A 283 9.87 -8.25 -8.10
CA SER A 283 8.83 -9.26 -8.26
C SER A 283 7.54 -8.65 -8.82
N VAL A 284 7.12 -7.48 -8.30
CA VAL A 284 5.98 -6.73 -8.85
C VAL A 284 6.21 -6.42 -10.33
N GLY A 285 7.38 -5.90 -10.69
CA GLY A 285 7.72 -5.62 -12.09
C GLY A 285 7.72 -6.87 -12.98
N ALA A 286 8.25 -7.99 -12.49
CA ALA A 286 8.32 -9.25 -13.22
C ALA A 286 6.94 -9.85 -13.52
N LEU A 287 5.98 -9.67 -12.63
CA LEU A 287 4.61 -10.13 -12.81
C LEU A 287 3.78 -9.25 -13.76
N MET A 288 4.28 -8.07 -14.15
CA MET A 288 3.61 -7.17 -15.08
C MET A 288 3.74 -7.63 -16.52
N ASP A 289 2.60 -7.77 -17.22
CA ASP A 289 2.57 -8.05 -18.65
C ASP A 289 2.42 -6.76 -19.47
N ILE A 290 3.55 -6.26 -19.97
CA ILE A 290 3.60 -5.04 -20.76
C ILE A 290 2.98 -5.20 -22.15
N ASN A 291 2.84 -6.43 -22.67
CA ASN A 291 2.26 -6.68 -23.99
C ASN A 291 0.75 -6.40 -24.02
N LEU A 292 0.09 -6.42 -22.87
CA LEU A 292 -1.34 -6.14 -22.74
C LEU A 292 -1.65 -4.63 -22.69
N ILE A 293 -0.64 -3.79 -22.39
CA ILE A 293 -0.82 -2.33 -22.29
C ILE A 293 -1.46 -1.74 -23.57
N PRO A 294 -0.95 -2.00 -24.80
CA PRO A 294 -1.51 -1.39 -25.99
C PRO A 294 -2.99 -1.73 -26.22
N VAL A 295 -3.43 -2.91 -25.80
CA VAL A 295 -4.81 -3.39 -26.00
C VAL A 295 -5.77 -2.70 -25.04
N PHE A 296 -5.37 -2.50 -23.79
CA PHE A 296 -6.24 -2.00 -22.72
C PHE A 296 -5.92 -0.57 -22.28
N ILE A 297 -5.04 0.14 -23.00
CA ILE A 297 -4.56 1.48 -22.58
C ILE A 297 -5.71 2.51 -22.50
N ILE A 298 -6.62 2.52 -23.45
CA ILE A 298 -7.70 3.52 -23.49
C ILE A 298 -8.66 3.33 -22.31
N PRO A 299 -9.28 2.16 -22.08
CA PRO A 299 -10.15 1.97 -20.92
C PRO A 299 -9.40 2.17 -19.59
N SER A 300 -8.13 1.77 -19.52
CA SER A 300 -7.31 1.96 -18.33
C SER A 300 -7.04 3.43 -18.04
N LEU A 301 -6.68 4.25 -19.06
CA LEU A 301 -6.45 5.69 -18.88
C LEU A 301 -7.73 6.43 -18.48
N VAL A 302 -8.87 6.07 -19.06
CA VAL A 302 -10.16 6.65 -18.69
C VAL A 302 -10.47 6.33 -17.24
N LEU A 303 -10.42 5.05 -16.85
CA LEU A 303 -10.75 4.61 -15.50
C LEU A 303 -9.80 5.18 -14.46
N VAL A 304 -8.48 5.12 -14.69
CA VAL A 304 -7.50 5.71 -13.75
C VAL A 304 -7.66 7.21 -13.64
N GLY A 305 -7.93 7.90 -14.75
CA GLY A 305 -8.13 9.34 -14.77
C GLY A 305 -9.33 9.77 -13.90
N ILE A 306 -10.51 9.22 -14.20
CA ILE A 306 -11.74 9.59 -13.47
C ILE A 306 -11.70 9.17 -12.00
N THR A 307 -11.20 7.95 -11.69
CA THR A 307 -11.12 7.49 -10.30
C THR A 307 -10.05 8.22 -9.50
N SER A 308 -8.90 8.56 -10.08
CA SER A 308 -7.86 9.33 -9.40
C SER A 308 -8.31 10.78 -9.15
N LEU A 309 -8.91 11.44 -10.14
CA LEU A 309 -9.42 12.81 -9.97
C LEU A 309 -10.54 12.85 -8.93
N SER A 310 -11.50 11.92 -8.98
CA SER A 310 -12.56 11.86 -7.99
C SER A 310 -12.04 11.57 -6.59
N LYS A 311 -11.11 10.62 -6.43
CA LYS A 311 -10.50 10.32 -5.13
C LYS A 311 -9.76 11.53 -4.57
N PHE A 312 -8.94 12.19 -5.39
CA PHE A 312 -8.28 13.42 -4.98
C PHE A 312 -9.28 14.47 -4.46
N ALA A 313 -10.32 14.75 -5.23
CA ALA A 313 -11.34 15.74 -4.86
C ALA A 313 -12.06 15.35 -3.57
N ILE A 314 -12.48 14.08 -3.45
CA ILE A 314 -13.21 13.60 -2.28
C ILE A 314 -12.31 13.62 -1.04
N VAL A 315 -11.07 13.14 -1.13
CA VAL A 315 -10.13 13.17 0.00
C VAL A 315 -9.79 14.59 0.40
N PHE A 316 -9.55 15.48 -0.55
CA PHE A 316 -9.28 16.89 -0.29
C PHE A 316 -10.45 17.55 0.45
N LEU A 317 -11.68 17.42 -0.07
CA LEU A 317 -12.87 18.02 0.52
C LEU A 317 -13.22 17.40 1.88
N SER A 318 -13.15 16.08 2.01
CA SER A 318 -13.44 15.41 3.28
C SER A 318 -12.39 15.71 4.35
N SER A 319 -11.10 15.79 3.98
CA SER A 319 -10.03 16.16 4.92
C SER A 319 -10.18 17.60 5.41
N THR A 320 -10.49 18.54 4.52
CA THR A 320 -10.75 19.93 4.91
C THR A 320 -11.99 20.05 5.80
N SER A 321 -13.05 19.28 5.52
CA SER A 321 -14.25 19.25 6.37
C SER A 321 -13.99 18.67 7.76
N GLN A 322 -12.99 17.81 7.91
CA GLN A 322 -12.55 17.27 9.21
C GLN A 322 -11.54 18.20 9.94
N GLY A 323 -11.31 19.41 9.43
CA GLY A 323 -10.47 20.43 10.08
C GLY A 323 -8.97 20.28 9.82
N PHE A 324 -8.56 19.51 8.82
CA PHE A 324 -7.17 19.53 8.37
C PHE A 324 -6.90 20.76 7.48
N SER A 325 -5.69 21.30 7.56
CA SER A 325 -5.26 22.40 6.70
C SER A 325 -5.32 22.02 5.21
N LYS A 326 -5.52 23.01 4.33
CA LYS A 326 -5.52 22.78 2.87
C LYS A 326 -4.24 22.08 2.40
N LYS A 327 -3.09 22.39 3.02
CA LYS A 327 -1.83 21.73 2.73
C LYS A 327 -1.89 20.23 3.02
N ILE A 328 -2.32 19.84 4.23
CA ILE A 328 -2.42 18.43 4.63
C ILE A 328 -3.44 17.70 3.75
N ALA A 329 -4.61 18.31 3.52
CA ALA A 329 -5.65 17.75 2.66
C ALA A 329 -5.16 17.51 1.22
N PHE A 330 -4.40 18.46 0.67
CA PHE A 330 -3.84 18.34 -0.67
C PHE A 330 -2.76 17.25 -0.77
N GLN A 331 -1.83 17.22 0.19
CA GLN A 331 -0.76 16.20 0.25
C GLN A 331 -1.33 14.80 0.40
N THR A 332 -2.32 14.63 1.29
CA THR A 332 -3.02 13.35 1.48
C THR A 332 -3.80 12.95 0.23
N GLY A 333 -4.56 13.88 -0.35
CA GLY A 333 -5.35 13.63 -1.55
C GLY A 333 -4.50 13.19 -2.75
N ILE A 334 -3.39 13.90 -3.02
CA ILE A 334 -2.50 13.53 -4.13
C ILE A 334 -1.78 12.20 -3.87
N SER A 335 -1.39 11.92 -2.63
CA SER A 335 -0.74 10.66 -2.27
C SER A 335 -1.68 9.47 -2.51
N LEU A 336 -2.92 9.53 -2.01
CA LEU A 336 -3.90 8.46 -2.16
C LEU A 336 -4.42 8.30 -3.59
N SER A 337 -4.52 9.37 -4.35
CA SER A 337 -5.03 9.34 -5.74
C SER A 337 -3.99 8.92 -6.77
N SER A 338 -2.70 9.03 -6.47
CA SER A 338 -1.62 8.79 -7.42
C SER A 338 -1.35 7.32 -7.69
N SER A 339 -1.52 6.43 -6.71
CA SER A 339 -1.22 5.01 -6.83
C SER A 339 -2.50 4.18 -6.79
N ARG A 340 -2.91 3.69 -7.95
CA ARG A 340 -4.10 2.86 -8.15
C ARG A 340 -3.73 1.44 -8.52
N GLY A 341 -4.53 0.50 -8.08
CA GLY A 341 -4.29 -0.90 -8.41
C GLY A 341 -3.07 -1.40 -7.64
N GLY A 342 -3.27 -2.02 -6.54
CA GLY A 342 -2.25 -2.72 -5.78
C GLY A 342 -2.57 -4.21 -5.77
N GLU A 343 -1.94 -4.91 -4.87
CA GLU A 343 -2.16 -6.34 -4.61
C GLU A 343 -3.65 -6.64 -4.37
N MET A 344 -4.33 -5.85 -3.53
CA MET A 344 -5.76 -6.03 -3.22
C MET A 344 -6.65 -5.86 -4.45
N SER A 345 -6.32 -4.97 -5.38
CA SER A 345 -7.08 -4.79 -6.62
C SER A 345 -7.06 -6.04 -7.51
N LEU A 346 -5.90 -6.69 -7.59
CA LEU A 346 -5.75 -7.94 -8.34
C LEU A 346 -6.49 -9.10 -7.67
N ILE A 347 -6.47 -9.18 -6.32
CA ILE A 347 -7.22 -10.17 -5.55
C ILE A 347 -8.73 -10.02 -5.79
N VAL A 348 -9.25 -8.79 -5.74
CA VAL A 348 -10.67 -8.50 -6.01
C VAL A 348 -11.06 -8.92 -7.42
N ALA A 349 -10.26 -8.56 -8.44
CA ALA A 349 -10.53 -8.93 -9.82
C ALA A 349 -10.51 -10.44 -10.03
N LYS A 350 -9.45 -11.10 -9.54
CA LYS A 350 -9.30 -12.55 -9.64
C LYS A 350 -10.44 -13.28 -8.94
N GLY A 351 -10.79 -12.88 -7.73
CA GLY A 351 -11.90 -13.49 -7.00
C GLY A 351 -13.23 -13.38 -7.74
N GLY A 352 -13.50 -12.25 -8.41
CA GLY A 352 -14.68 -12.10 -9.26
C GLY A 352 -14.66 -13.00 -10.52
N ILE A 353 -13.48 -13.23 -11.09
CA ILE A 353 -13.28 -14.14 -12.23
C ILE A 353 -13.46 -15.60 -11.77
N ASP A 354 -12.87 -15.97 -10.64
CA ASP A 354 -12.90 -17.35 -10.12
C ASP A 354 -14.34 -17.82 -9.81
N ILE A 355 -15.22 -16.90 -9.37
CA ILE A 355 -16.65 -17.17 -9.17
C ILE A 355 -17.50 -16.99 -10.46
N GLY A 356 -16.89 -16.65 -11.59
CA GLY A 356 -17.54 -16.59 -12.91
C GLY A 356 -18.42 -15.38 -13.18
N VAL A 357 -18.39 -14.32 -12.31
CA VAL A 357 -19.22 -13.11 -12.49
C VAL A 357 -18.49 -11.96 -13.16
N VAL A 358 -17.15 -12.02 -13.20
CA VAL A 358 -16.28 -11.02 -13.82
C VAL A 358 -15.59 -11.63 -15.04
N SER A 359 -15.54 -10.88 -16.12
CA SER A 359 -14.86 -11.32 -17.35
C SER A 359 -13.33 -11.30 -17.19
N PRO A 360 -12.61 -12.23 -17.83
CA PRO A 360 -11.16 -12.34 -17.72
C PRO A 360 -10.38 -11.07 -18.10
N PHE A 361 -10.96 -10.17 -18.92
CA PHE A 361 -10.32 -8.91 -19.30
C PHE A 361 -10.13 -7.92 -18.13
N ALA A 362 -10.79 -8.13 -16.99
CA ALA A 362 -10.64 -7.26 -15.82
C ALA A 362 -9.19 -7.27 -15.27
N LEU A 363 -8.53 -8.42 -15.24
CA LEU A 363 -7.13 -8.51 -14.78
C LEU A 363 -6.16 -7.72 -15.67
N PRO A 364 -6.16 -7.85 -17.01
CA PRO A 364 -5.33 -7.01 -17.88
C PRO A 364 -5.58 -5.51 -17.73
N ILE A 365 -6.82 -5.08 -17.56
CA ILE A 365 -7.13 -3.65 -17.36
C ILE A 365 -6.55 -3.17 -16.03
N ILE A 366 -6.79 -3.89 -14.93
CA ILE A 366 -6.26 -3.52 -13.61
C ILE A 366 -4.73 -3.58 -13.60
N GLY A 367 -4.13 -4.60 -14.23
CA GLY A 367 -2.68 -4.69 -14.39
C GLY A 367 -2.10 -3.48 -15.14
N THR A 368 -2.73 -3.08 -16.25
CA THR A 368 -2.33 -1.88 -17.00
C THR A 368 -2.45 -0.61 -16.16
N ILE A 369 -3.54 -0.45 -15.39
CA ILE A 369 -3.73 0.67 -14.47
C ILE A 369 -2.65 0.66 -13.39
N THR A 370 -2.35 -0.49 -12.82
CA THR A 370 -1.29 -0.66 -11.81
C THR A 370 0.07 -0.23 -12.36
N ILE A 371 0.43 -0.67 -13.56
CA ILE A 371 1.68 -0.29 -14.21
C ILE A 371 1.75 1.24 -14.39
N ILE A 372 0.74 1.82 -15.03
CA ILE A 372 0.70 3.26 -15.32
C ILE A 372 0.78 4.06 -14.02
N SER A 373 -0.05 3.73 -13.04
CA SER A 373 -0.10 4.47 -11.79
C SER A 373 1.19 4.32 -10.98
N THR A 374 1.80 3.14 -10.95
CA THR A 374 3.06 2.90 -10.25
C THR A 374 4.19 3.75 -10.82
N PHE A 375 4.29 3.84 -12.16
CA PHE A 375 5.28 4.70 -12.80
C PHE A 375 5.02 6.19 -12.58
N LEU A 376 3.77 6.62 -12.55
CA LEU A 376 3.41 8.02 -12.36
C LEU A 376 3.45 8.49 -10.90
N SER A 377 3.18 7.59 -9.94
CA SER A 377 3.05 7.91 -8.52
C SER A 377 4.21 8.72 -7.94
N PRO A 378 5.50 8.37 -8.16
CA PRO A 378 6.61 9.13 -7.58
C PRO A 378 6.64 10.58 -8.05
N TYR A 379 6.29 10.83 -9.30
CA TYR A 379 6.26 12.17 -9.87
C TYR A 379 5.07 12.97 -9.37
N LEU A 380 3.88 12.34 -9.33
CA LEU A 380 2.66 12.99 -8.87
C LEU A 380 2.75 13.36 -7.39
N ILE A 381 3.22 12.45 -6.54
CA ILE A 381 3.40 12.72 -5.11
C ILE A 381 4.44 13.83 -4.91
N LYS A 382 5.63 13.70 -5.52
CA LYS A 382 6.69 14.71 -5.39
C LYS A 382 6.24 16.10 -5.87
N LEU A 383 5.57 16.18 -7.02
CA LEU A 383 5.02 17.41 -7.54
C LEU A 383 3.93 17.97 -6.64
N GLY A 384 3.00 17.13 -6.18
CA GLY A 384 1.92 17.52 -5.31
C GLY A 384 2.40 18.06 -3.97
N TRP A 385 3.39 17.41 -3.36
CA TRP A 385 3.99 17.89 -2.12
C TRP A 385 4.67 19.25 -2.29
N LYS A 386 5.37 19.47 -3.42
CA LYS A 386 5.95 20.77 -3.74
C LYS A 386 4.90 21.86 -3.98
N LEU A 387 3.81 21.50 -4.67
CA LEU A 387 2.71 22.45 -4.92
C LEU A 387 1.96 22.81 -3.64
N ALA A 388 1.84 21.86 -2.71
CA ALA A 388 1.18 22.08 -1.43
C ALA A 388 1.88 23.13 -0.55
N ASP A 389 3.17 23.42 -0.79
CA ASP A 389 3.88 24.47 -0.05
C ASP A 389 3.33 25.87 -0.35
N ARG A 390 2.65 26.07 -1.49
CA ARG A 390 1.96 27.34 -1.83
C ARG A 390 0.83 27.67 -0.85
N PHE A 391 0.15 26.64 -0.29
CA PHE A 391 -0.89 26.88 0.72
C PHE A 391 -0.35 27.38 2.06
N LYS A 392 0.95 27.24 2.34
CA LYS A 392 1.59 27.83 3.52
C LYS A 392 1.66 29.35 3.50
N GLU A 393 1.76 29.93 2.33
CA GLU A 393 1.84 31.39 2.14
C GLU A 393 0.48 32.03 2.33
N GLU A 394 -0.60 31.42 1.82
CA GLU A 394 -1.96 31.90 1.98
C GLU A 394 -2.42 31.90 3.46
N ASP A 395 -2.10 30.86 4.23
CA ASP A 395 -2.46 30.77 5.66
C ASP A 395 -1.72 31.84 6.52
N LYS A 396 -0.52 32.24 6.13
CA LYS A 396 0.23 33.30 6.81
C LYS A 396 -0.29 34.70 6.45
N GLU A 397 -0.69 34.91 5.21
CA GLU A 397 -1.28 36.18 4.76
C GLU A 397 -2.64 36.42 5.41
N HIS A 398 -3.51 35.39 5.50
CA HIS A 398 -4.78 35.50 6.22
C HIS A 398 -4.61 35.77 7.72
N GLN A 399 -3.66 35.13 8.40
CA GLN A 399 -3.36 35.38 9.80
C GLN A 399 -2.74 36.76 10.07
N SER A 400 -2.02 37.33 9.11
CA SER A 400 -1.48 38.70 9.19
C SER A 400 -2.56 39.75 8.94
N GLN A 401 -3.52 39.49 8.06
CA GLN A 401 -4.65 40.39 7.78
C GLN A 401 -5.65 40.44 8.94
N ASP A 402 -5.95 39.30 9.58
CA ASP A 402 -6.84 39.28 10.77
C ASP A 402 -6.23 40.00 11.97
N LYS A 403 -4.91 40.04 12.09
CA LYS A 403 -4.24 40.80 13.16
C LYS A 403 -4.21 42.31 12.90
N THR A 404 -4.22 42.73 11.64
CA THR A 404 -4.26 44.16 11.26
C THR A 404 -5.66 44.74 11.25
N THR A 405 -6.70 43.95 11.29
CA THR A 405 -8.12 44.39 11.35
C THR A 405 -8.70 44.39 12.78
N SER A 406 -7.92 43.90 13.78
CA SER A 406 -8.32 43.86 15.18
C SER A 406 -7.61 44.92 16.07
N ASP A 407 -6.74 45.74 15.49
CA ASP A 407 -6.18 46.98 16.08
C ASP A 407 -6.85 48.21 15.46
#